data_1a41496f2795671d322207a5a3414238
#
_entry.id   1a41496f2795671d322207a5a3414238
#
_cell.length_a   1.000
_cell.length_b   1.000
_cell.length_c   1.000
_cell.angle_alpha   90.00
_cell.angle_beta   90.00
_cell.angle_gamma   90.00
#
_symmetry.space_group_name_H-M   'P 1'
#
loop_
_entity.id
_entity.type
_entity.pdbx_description
1 polymer ?
#
loop_
_entity_poly.entity_id
_entity_poly.type
_entity_poly.pdbx_seq_one_letter_code
_entity_poly.pdbx_strand_id
1 'polypeptide(L)'
;MTDAVHNRIGLLRAERGVSRRELADALAVHYQTVGYLERGEFNPSLNLALRIAAFFDVPVEVTFSIEPFPRIGPERVSGGALAAPVASRTRRS
;
A
#
# COMPACT_ATOMS: atom_id res chain seq x y z
N MET A 1 19.37 13.29 2.26
CA MET A 1 18.01 13.27 2.72
C MET A 1 17.26 12.06 2.18
N THR A 2 16.42 11.49 3.00
CA THR A 2 15.71 10.27 2.63
C THR A 2 14.24 10.57 2.41
N ASP A 3 13.71 10.13 1.28
CA ASP A 3 12.30 10.28 1.02
C ASP A 3 11.51 9.33 1.90
N ALA A 4 10.39 9.80 2.41
CA ALA A 4 9.48 8.93 3.12
C ALA A 4 8.83 7.98 2.13
N VAL A 5 8.59 6.76 2.57
CA VAL A 5 7.88 5.78 1.76
C VAL A 5 6.45 5.72 2.25
N HIS A 6 5.52 5.98 1.35
CA HIS A 6 4.09 5.92 1.65
C HIS A 6 3.57 4.53 1.30
N ASN A 7 2.54 4.09 1.99
CA ASN A 7 2.01 2.76 1.74
C ASN A 7 0.50 2.70 1.93
N ARG A 8 -0.09 1.64 1.39
CA ARG A 8 -1.50 1.35 1.52
C ARG A 8 -1.76 0.06 2.27
N ILE A 9 -0.83 -0.35 3.13
CA ILE A 9 -0.96 -1.62 3.84
C ILE A 9 -2.24 -1.66 4.66
N GLY A 10 -2.51 -0.60 5.42
CA GLY A 10 -3.71 -0.55 6.24
C GLY A 10 -4.98 -0.61 5.41
N LEU A 11 -5.01 0.08 4.28
CA LEU A 11 -6.15 0.06 3.39
C LEU A 11 -6.38 -1.33 2.81
N LEU A 12 -5.30 -1.95 2.33
CA LEU A 12 -5.40 -3.30 1.75
C LEU A 12 -5.86 -4.30 2.79
N ARG A 13 -5.32 -4.19 4.00
CA ARG A 13 -5.77 -5.05 5.09
C ARG A 13 -7.25 -4.89 5.34
N ALA A 14 -7.70 -3.64 5.46
CA ALA A 14 -9.10 -3.37 5.74
C ALA A 14 -10.01 -3.91 4.66
N GLU A 15 -9.61 -3.73 3.41
CA GLU A 15 -10.42 -4.21 2.29
C GLU A 15 -10.57 -5.73 2.29
N ARG A 16 -9.58 -6.44 2.79
CA ARG A 16 -9.59 -7.89 2.75
C ARG A 16 -9.92 -8.51 4.09
N GLY A 17 -10.24 -7.69 5.08
CA GLY A 17 -10.59 -8.20 6.39
C GLY A 17 -9.44 -8.90 7.10
N VAL A 18 -8.21 -8.45 6.87
CA VAL A 18 -7.01 -9.06 7.44
C VAL A 18 -6.55 -8.22 8.62
N SER A 19 -6.34 -8.86 9.77
CA SER A 19 -5.82 -8.16 10.94
C SER A 19 -4.31 -7.96 10.81
N ARG A 20 -3.78 -7.03 11.62
CA ARG A 20 -2.34 -6.85 11.67
C ARG A 20 -1.64 -8.14 12.10
N ARG A 21 -2.24 -8.86 13.03
CA ARG A 21 -1.64 -10.11 13.52
C ARG A 21 -1.60 -11.16 12.42
N GLU A 22 -2.67 -11.26 11.64
CA GLU A 22 -2.69 -12.21 10.53
C GLU A 22 -1.61 -11.88 9.51
N LEU A 23 -1.47 -10.60 9.19
CA LEU A 23 -0.44 -10.19 8.24
C LEU A 23 0.96 -10.47 8.81
N ALA A 24 1.15 -10.14 10.08
CA ALA A 24 2.45 -10.38 10.74
C ALA A 24 2.81 -11.86 10.70
N ASP A 25 1.85 -12.71 10.99
CA ASP A 25 2.09 -14.16 10.97
C ASP A 25 2.48 -14.63 9.57
N ALA A 26 1.79 -14.12 8.56
CA ALA A 26 2.09 -14.50 7.18
C ALA A 26 3.48 -14.04 6.75
N LEU A 27 3.92 -12.90 7.27
CA LEU A 27 5.22 -12.33 6.92
C LEU A 27 6.33 -12.80 7.85
N ALA A 28 5.98 -13.53 8.91
CA ALA A 28 6.93 -13.98 9.93
C ALA A 28 7.64 -12.81 10.61
N VAL A 29 6.88 -11.77 10.94
CA VAL A 29 7.39 -10.62 11.67
C VAL A 29 6.50 -10.38 12.88
N HIS A 30 6.99 -9.57 13.82
CA HIS A 30 6.20 -9.21 14.98
C HIS A 30 5.05 -8.29 14.56
N TYR A 31 3.88 -8.43 15.20
CA TYR A 31 2.74 -7.64 14.75
C TYR A 31 2.96 -6.13 14.94
N GLN A 32 3.79 -5.75 15.91
CA GLN A 32 4.13 -4.33 16.08
C GLN A 32 4.86 -3.78 14.87
N THR A 33 5.62 -4.64 14.18
CA THR A 33 6.31 -4.23 12.96
C THR A 33 5.32 -3.81 11.89
N VAL A 34 4.18 -4.51 11.80
CA VAL A 34 3.15 -4.14 10.85
C VAL A 34 2.63 -2.73 11.16
N GLY A 35 2.41 -2.43 12.44
CA GLY A 35 1.99 -1.10 12.84
C GLY A 35 3.00 -0.03 12.44
N TYR A 36 4.29 -0.28 12.68
CA TYR A 36 5.34 0.66 12.29
C TYR A 36 5.37 0.87 10.78
N LEU A 37 5.21 -0.22 10.03
CA LEU A 37 5.17 -0.13 8.57
C LEU A 37 4.01 0.74 8.11
N GLU A 38 2.83 0.50 8.68
CA GLU A 38 1.63 1.23 8.26
C GLU A 38 1.74 2.72 8.54
N ARG A 39 2.42 3.09 9.61
CA ARG A 39 2.57 4.50 9.97
C ARG A 39 3.75 5.16 9.27
N GLY A 40 4.51 4.40 8.49
CA GLY A 40 5.67 4.95 7.81
C GLY A 40 6.86 5.16 8.72
N GLU A 41 6.86 4.55 9.90
CA GLU A 41 7.95 4.69 10.87
C GLU A 41 9.07 3.70 10.63
N PHE A 42 8.87 2.79 9.71
CA PHE A 42 9.84 1.76 9.39
C PHE A 42 9.73 1.44 7.90
N ASN A 43 10.83 1.60 7.20
CA ASN A 43 10.87 1.29 5.77
C ASN A 43 11.24 -0.18 5.61
N PRO A 44 10.43 -0.95 4.89
CA PRO A 44 10.74 -2.36 4.72
C PRO A 44 11.93 -2.55 3.79
N SER A 45 12.61 -3.68 3.96
CA SER A 45 13.56 -4.12 2.95
C SER A 45 12.81 -4.40 1.66
N LEU A 46 13.53 -4.46 0.55
CA LEU A 46 12.90 -4.81 -0.71
C LEU A 46 12.24 -6.19 -0.62
N ASN A 47 12.91 -7.14 0.02
CA ASN A 47 12.35 -8.47 0.18
C ASN A 47 11.02 -8.42 0.91
N LEU A 48 10.96 -7.70 2.02
CA LEU A 48 9.73 -7.60 2.79
C LEU A 48 8.64 -6.89 1.98
N ALA A 49 9.00 -5.83 1.27
CA ALA A 49 8.03 -5.09 0.46
C ALA A 49 7.40 -5.98 -0.61
N LEU A 50 8.23 -6.78 -1.27
CA LEU A 50 7.73 -7.70 -2.30
C LEU A 50 6.84 -8.78 -1.69
N ARG A 51 7.20 -9.26 -0.51
CA ARG A 51 6.37 -10.27 0.17
C ARG A 51 5.03 -9.70 0.60
N ILE A 52 5.00 -8.45 1.03
CA ILE A 52 3.74 -7.80 1.40
C ILE A 52 2.85 -7.67 0.16
N ALA A 53 3.42 -7.20 -0.95
CA ALA A 53 2.66 -7.06 -2.19
C ALA A 53 2.13 -8.42 -2.66
N ALA A 54 2.95 -9.46 -2.55
CA ALA A 54 2.55 -10.81 -2.94
C ALA A 54 1.41 -11.31 -2.04
N PHE A 55 1.47 -11.01 -0.76
CA PHE A 55 0.40 -11.43 0.16
C PHE A 55 -0.95 -10.86 -0.28
N PHE A 56 -0.96 -9.61 -0.71
CA PHE A 56 -2.19 -8.95 -1.15
C PHE A 56 -2.48 -9.19 -2.63
N ASP A 57 -1.57 -9.85 -3.33
CA ASP A 57 -1.72 -10.15 -4.76
C ASP A 57 -1.88 -8.89 -5.59
N VAL A 58 -1.04 -7.91 -5.32
CA VAL A 58 -1.02 -6.65 -6.07
C VAL A 58 0.41 -6.30 -6.42
N PRO A 59 0.62 -5.46 -7.44
CA PRO A 59 1.97 -4.97 -7.74
C PRO A 59 2.52 -4.18 -6.56
N VAL A 60 3.84 -4.21 -6.38
CA VAL A 60 4.47 -3.51 -5.27
C VAL A 60 4.21 -2.01 -5.33
N GLU A 61 4.09 -1.44 -6.53
CA GLU A 61 3.82 -0.01 -6.67
C GLU A 61 2.41 0.39 -6.24
N VAL A 62 1.51 -0.58 -6.11
CA VAL A 62 0.19 -0.32 -5.55
C VAL A 62 0.28 -0.21 -4.04
N THR A 63 1.22 -0.94 -3.45
CA THR A 63 1.38 -0.99 -2.00
C THR A 63 2.25 0.13 -1.45
N PHE A 64 3.32 0.49 -2.18
CA PHE A 64 4.32 1.45 -1.72
C PHE A 64 4.60 2.52 -2.77
N SER A 65 4.91 3.73 -2.30
CA SER A 65 5.25 4.84 -3.19
C SER A 65 6.15 5.81 -2.47
N ILE A 66 7.03 6.46 -3.19
CA ILE A 66 7.83 7.56 -2.63
C ILE A 66 7.06 8.87 -2.68
N GLU A 67 5.89 8.87 -3.32
CA GLU A 67 5.01 10.03 -3.34
C GLU A 67 3.72 9.69 -2.64
N PRO A 68 3.08 10.68 -2.01
CA PRO A 68 1.80 10.41 -1.34
C PRO A 68 0.79 9.86 -2.34
N PHE A 69 0.03 8.86 -1.89
CA PHE A 69 -1.04 8.34 -2.73
C PHE A 69 -2.14 9.38 -2.87
N PRO A 70 -2.78 9.47 -4.03
CA PRO A 70 -3.86 10.43 -4.22
C PRO A 70 -5.01 10.12 -3.26
N ARG A 71 -5.63 11.18 -2.77
CA ARG A 71 -6.83 11.03 -1.97
C ARG A 71 -7.99 10.65 -2.88
N ILE A 72 -8.91 9.90 -2.33
CA ILE A 72 -10.13 9.55 -3.02
C ILE A 72 -11.25 10.33 -2.38
N GLY A 73 -11.91 11.21 -3.14
CA GLY A 73 -12.98 12.04 -2.63
C GLY A 73 -13.53 12.92 -3.72
N PRO A 74 -14.55 13.69 -3.39
CA PRO A 74 -15.21 14.52 -4.41
C PRO A 74 -14.28 15.47 -5.14
N GLU A 75 -13.33 16.04 -4.46
CA GLU A 75 -12.40 16.97 -5.08
C GLU A 75 -11.50 16.29 -6.09
N ARG A 76 -11.38 14.98 -6.02
CA ARG A 76 -10.56 14.25 -6.96
C ARG A 76 -11.24 14.04 -8.29
N VAL A 77 -12.54 13.97 -8.24
CA VAL A 77 -13.31 13.69 -9.45
C VAL A 77 -13.11 14.78 -10.47
N SER A 78 -13.13 16.01 -10.01
CA SER A 78 -12.97 17.15 -10.93
C SER A 78 -11.56 17.25 -11.46
N GLY A 79 -10.65 16.67 -10.78
CA GLY A 79 -9.26 16.77 -11.17
C GLY A 79 -8.95 15.94 -12.37
N GLY A 80 -9.72 15.47 -12.78
CA GLY A 80 -9.40 14.83 -13.80
C GLY A 80 -9.30 13.42 -13.88
N ALA A 81 -9.47 13.48 -13.87
CA ALA A 81 -9.40 12.68 -14.07
C ALA A 81 -9.22 11.80 -14.56
N LEU A 82 -9.24 11.73 -14.54
CA LEU A 82 -8.91 11.05 -14.70
C LEU A 82 -8.64 10.46 -15.38
N ALA A 83 -8.44 10.46 -15.52
CA ALA A 83 -8.11 9.95 -15.98
C ALA A 83 -7.88 9.01 -16.09
N ALA A 84 -7.80 8.87 -16.05
CA ALA A 84 -7.58 8.06 -16.14
C ALA A 84 -7.39 7.14 -16.01
N PRO A 85 -7.26 7.05 -16.00
CA PRO A 85 -7.10 6.17 -15.83
C PRO A 85 -6.84 5.35 -15.69
N VAL A 86 -6.75 5.23 -15.72
CA VAL A 86 -6.66 4.56 -15.48
C VAL A 86 -6.59 3.75 -15.53
N ALA A 87 -6.49 3.73 -15.78
CA ALA A 87 -6.56 3.13 -15.79
C ALA A 87 -6.48 2.36 -15.85
N SER A 88 -6.30 2.46 -15.94
CA SER A 88 -6.32 1.97 -15.91
C SER A 88 -6.22 1.29 -16.09
N ARG A 89 -6.22 1.40 -16.21
CA ARG A 89 -6.10 1.05 -16.15
C ARG A 89 -6.11 0.22 -16.30
N THR A 90 -5.84 0.20 -16.34
CA THR A 90 -5.90 -0.31 -16.17
C THR A 90 -5.88 -1.11 -16.29
N ARG A 91 -5.89 -1.32 -16.49
CA ARG A 91 -5.91 -1.89 -16.40
C ARG A 91 -5.93 -2.69 -16.62
N ARG A 92 -5.89 -2.85 -16.71
CA ARG A 92 -5.89 -3.37 -16.56
C ARG A 92 -5.82 -3.81 -16.62
N SER A 93 -5.54 -3.85 -16.68
CA SER A 93 -5.54 -4.00 -16.54
C SER A 93 -5.42 -4.05 -16.27
#